data_2df65520de2e7736beeaaa24edf305bc
#
_entry.id   2df65520de2e7736beeaaa24edf305bc
#
_cell.length_a   1.000
_cell.length_b   1.000
_cell.length_c   1.000
_cell.angle_alpha   90.00
_cell.angle_beta   90.00
_cell.angle_gamma   90.00
#
_symmetry.space_group_name_H-M   'P 1'
#
loop_
_entity.id
_entity.type
_entity.pdbx_description
1 polymer ?
#
loop_
_entity_poly.entity_id
_entity_poly.type
_entity_poly.pdbx_seq_one_letter_code
_entity_poly.pdbx_strand_id
1 'polypeptide(L)'
;MTLDEILEEIKIAEKIIILTHESPDGDAIGSSLAMKLALEELGKQADVIIPEIPRLYEFLPAIDKVKKESDIENYDLAISVDCADLKRLGGREHFENARKTVVIDHHGSNNMFGDLNYVNPVSPACCEILAYVFEYFQIDITKEIGTCIMTGIITDTGGFRHPTVNPETFEFTAELIRKGINIPDIYKRTLRTQTKANFLLTQRVMDRMEILEDGKVTFTYVTLKDKEEVEAEPGDTEGLVEIGRDIEGVEVSILLKQKEENLFRISMRSGSYVNVSDVCLMFGGGGHQRAAGATAQGTLEEVRERILNEVRKAL
;
A
#
# COMPACT_ATOMS: atom_id res chain seq x y z
N MET A 1 22.35 -14.79 -7.53
CA MET A 1 21.82 -15.05 -8.88
C MET A 1 20.85 -13.94 -9.26
N THR A 2 19.61 -13.93 -8.84
CA THR A 2 18.69 -12.86 -9.30
C THR A 2 19.14 -11.43 -8.88
N LEU A 3 19.69 -11.26 -7.67
CA LEU A 3 20.18 -9.93 -7.24
C LEU A 3 21.42 -9.48 -8.01
N ASP A 4 22.31 -10.38 -8.36
CA ASP A 4 23.48 -10.05 -9.21
C ASP A 4 23.03 -9.60 -10.60
N GLU A 5 22.01 -10.26 -11.18
CA GLU A 5 21.46 -9.91 -12.48
C GLU A 5 20.75 -8.54 -12.42
N ILE A 6 20.00 -8.26 -11.34
CA ILE A 6 19.39 -6.96 -11.10
C ILE A 6 20.45 -5.85 -10.99
N LEU A 7 21.52 -6.10 -10.23
CA LEU A 7 22.60 -5.13 -10.06
C LEU A 7 23.32 -4.84 -11.39
N GLU A 8 23.57 -5.86 -12.21
CA GLU A 8 24.17 -5.67 -13.53
C GLU A 8 23.25 -4.85 -14.46
N GLU A 9 21.94 -5.11 -14.47
CA GLU A 9 20.99 -4.28 -15.26
C GLU A 9 20.96 -2.83 -14.77
N ILE A 10 21.02 -2.58 -13.46
CA ILE A 10 21.13 -1.24 -12.89
C ILE A 10 22.43 -0.55 -13.35
N LYS A 11 23.57 -1.27 -13.36
CA LYS A 11 24.86 -0.70 -13.75
C LYS A 11 24.89 -0.26 -15.22
N ILE A 12 24.27 -1.02 -16.12
CA ILE A 12 24.29 -0.71 -17.56
C ILE A 12 23.19 0.28 -17.99
N ALA A 13 22.09 0.39 -17.23
CA ALA A 13 20.99 1.27 -17.58
C ALA A 13 21.38 2.76 -17.42
N GLU A 14 20.98 3.59 -18.40
CA GLU A 14 21.11 5.05 -18.36
C GLU A 14 19.79 5.72 -18.00
N LYS A 15 18.67 5.18 -18.50
CA LYS A 15 17.30 5.68 -18.24
C LYS A 15 16.54 4.66 -17.40
N ILE A 16 16.33 4.99 -16.15
CA ILE A 16 15.63 4.11 -15.20
C ILE A 16 14.32 4.75 -14.78
N ILE A 17 13.27 3.94 -14.69
CA ILE A 17 11.98 4.34 -14.11
C ILE A 17 11.63 3.42 -12.94
N ILE A 18 11.08 4.00 -11.88
CA ILE A 18 10.56 3.29 -10.71
C ILE A 18 9.05 3.49 -10.69
N LEU A 19 8.33 2.40 -10.58
CA LEU A 19 6.88 2.32 -10.62
C LEU A 19 6.35 1.53 -9.43
N THR A 20 5.16 1.85 -8.98
CA THR A 20 4.43 1.13 -7.95
C THR A 20 2.95 1.02 -8.30
N HIS A 21 2.11 0.47 -7.44
CA HIS A 21 0.68 0.29 -7.74
C HIS A 21 -0.10 1.62 -7.77
N GLU A 22 -1.25 1.64 -8.51
CA GLU A 22 -2.05 2.85 -8.80
C GLU A 22 -2.63 3.58 -7.57
N SER A 23 -2.77 2.91 -6.43
CA SER A 23 -3.28 3.52 -5.19
C SER A 23 -2.22 3.37 -4.09
N PRO A 24 -1.09 4.09 -4.21
CA PRO A 24 0.09 3.84 -3.40
C PRO A 24 -0.15 4.19 -1.93
N ASP A 25 0.27 3.28 -1.07
CA ASP A 25 0.32 3.45 0.38
C ASP A 25 1.73 3.82 0.86
N GLY A 26 1.99 3.67 2.15
CA GLY A 26 3.27 4.05 2.74
C GLY A 26 4.42 3.15 2.33
N ASP A 27 4.16 1.86 2.06
CA ASP A 27 5.20 0.93 1.59
C ASP A 27 5.52 1.16 0.11
N ALA A 28 4.51 1.37 -0.70
CA ALA A 28 4.65 1.71 -2.12
C ALA A 28 5.45 2.99 -2.35
N ILE A 29 5.14 4.06 -1.62
CA ILE A 29 5.83 5.35 -1.73
C ILE A 29 7.21 5.27 -1.09
N GLY A 30 7.31 4.67 0.09
CA GLY A 30 8.57 4.48 0.81
C GLY A 30 9.58 3.68 0.00
N SER A 31 9.17 2.54 -0.57
CA SER A 31 10.01 1.69 -1.42
C SER A 31 10.44 2.39 -2.71
N SER A 32 9.53 3.12 -3.35
CA SER A 32 9.85 3.88 -4.57
C SER A 32 10.91 4.96 -4.30
N LEU A 33 10.77 5.72 -3.22
CA LEU A 33 11.71 6.78 -2.85
C LEU A 33 13.03 6.23 -2.31
N ALA A 34 12.99 5.15 -1.51
CA ALA A 34 14.19 4.48 -1.05
C ALA A 34 15.02 3.94 -2.23
N MET A 35 14.37 3.29 -3.21
CA MET A 35 15.03 2.82 -4.43
C MET A 35 15.64 3.97 -5.23
N LYS A 36 14.90 5.08 -5.41
CA LYS A 36 15.42 6.27 -6.09
C LYS A 36 16.69 6.79 -5.42
N LEU A 37 16.65 7.00 -4.12
CA LEU A 37 17.80 7.50 -3.35
C LEU A 37 18.98 6.52 -3.40
N ALA A 38 18.72 5.23 -3.32
CA ALA A 38 19.75 4.18 -3.43
C ALA A 38 20.40 4.17 -4.82
N LEU A 39 19.63 4.39 -5.88
CA LEU A 39 20.19 4.53 -7.24
C LEU A 39 21.05 5.80 -7.38
N GLU A 40 20.66 6.91 -6.73
CA GLU A 40 21.47 8.13 -6.68
C GLU A 40 22.84 7.88 -6.00
N GLU A 41 22.91 7.07 -4.93
CA GLU A 41 24.18 6.64 -4.30
C GLU A 41 25.07 5.82 -5.27
N LEU A 42 24.47 5.07 -6.18
CA LEU A 42 25.19 4.36 -7.25
C LEU A 42 25.53 5.26 -8.45
N GLY A 43 25.25 6.57 -8.36
CA GLY A 43 25.48 7.53 -9.45
C GLY A 43 24.49 7.41 -10.61
N LYS A 44 23.35 6.76 -10.39
CA LYS A 44 22.27 6.61 -11.38
C LYS A 44 21.16 7.64 -11.16
N GLN A 45 20.51 8.04 -12.25
CA GLN A 45 19.31 8.85 -12.20
C GLN A 45 18.10 7.99 -12.53
N ALA A 46 17.03 8.13 -11.74
CA ALA A 46 15.78 7.41 -11.97
C ALA A 46 14.58 8.35 -11.83
N ASP A 47 13.61 8.19 -12.73
CA ASP A 47 12.30 8.79 -12.59
C ASP A 47 11.42 7.94 -11.67
N VAL A 48 10.67 8.57 -10.78
CA VAL A 48 9.60 7.94 -10.00
C VAL A 48 8.29 8.54 -10.47
N ILE A 49 7.35 7.70 -10.89
CA ILE A 49 6.05 8.16 -11.38
C ILE A 49 4.97 7.73 -10.39
N ILE A 50 4.35 8.72 -9.75
CA ILE A 50 3.19 8.55 -8.88
C ILE A 50 2.24 9.71 -9.18
N PRO A 51 1.11 9.46 -9.88
CA PRO A 51 0.19 10.52 -10.32
C PRO A 51 -0.41 11.32 -9.16
N GLU A 52 -0.69 10.65 -8.04
CA GLU A 52 -1.30 11.25 -6.86
C GLU A 52 -0.63 10.75 -5.58
N ILE A 53 -0.02 11.67 -4.84
CA ILE A 53 0.64 11.36 -3.57
C ILE A 53 -0.32 11.73 -2.43
N PRO A 54 -0.69 10.79 -1.56
CA PRO A 54 -1.45 11.13 -0.36
C PRO A 54 -0.66 12.09 0.53
N ARG A 55 -1.32 13.16 0.97
CA ARG A 55 -0.73 14.23 1.80
C ARG A 55 0.03 13.72 3.03
N LEU A 56 -0.40 12.56 3.52
CA LEU A 56 0.20 11.87 4.66
C LEU A 56 1.71 11.60 4.46
N TYR A 57 2.17 11.42 3.22
CA TYR A 57 3.53 11.06 2.85
C TYR A 57 4.38 12.20 2.28
N GLU A 58 3.84 13.42 2.20
CA GLU A 58 4.56 14.61 1.70
C GLU A 58 5.83 14.97 2.50
N PHE A 59 5.99 14.40 3.69
CA PHE A 59 7.18 14.61 4.52
C PHE A 59 8.37 13.76 4.13
N LEU A 60 8.21 12.80 3.22
CA LEU A 60 9.26 11.85 2.86
C LEU A 60 10.38 12.52 2.06
N PRO A 61 11.64 12.13 2.28
CA PRO A 61 12.76 12.59 1.48
C PRO A 61 12.55 12.32 -0.02
N ALA A 62 12.99 13.26 -0.85
CA ALA A 62 12.89 13.22 -2.32
C ALA A 62 11.45 13.17 -2.88
N ILE A 63 10.42 13.40 -2.09
CA ILE A 63 9.02 13.43 -2.56
C ILE A 63 8.78 14.53 -3.62
N ASP A 64 9.50 15.65 -3.52
CA ASP A 64 9.48 16.75 -4.48
C ASP A 64 10.06 16.39 -5.85
N LYS A 65 10.79 15.28 -5.95
CA LYS A 65 11.36 14.74 -7.20
C LYS A 65 10.44 13.74 -7.91
N VAL A 66 9.31 13.37 -7.29
CA VAL A 66 8.32 12.48 -7.90
C VAL A 66 7.58 13.22 -9.01
N LYS A 67 7.38 12.54 -10.13
CA LYS A 67 6.67 13.06 -11.29
C LYS A 67 5.27 12.45 -11.36
N LYS A 68 4.32 13.18 -11.92
CA LYS A 68 2.96 12.64 -12.19
C LYS A 68 2.92 11.79 -13.46
N GLU A 69 3.78 12.14 -14.42
CA GLU A 69 3.89 11.50 -15.73
C GLU A 69 5.31 11.67 -16.28
N SER A 70 5.65 10.93 -17.31
CA SER A 70 6.92 11.05 -18.01
C SER A 70 6.71 11.10 -19.51
N ASP A 71 7.47 11.99 -20.18
CA ASP A 71 7.52 12.09 -21.65
C ASP A 71 8.54 11.11 -22.28
N ILE A 72 9.24 10.31 -21.47
CA ILE A 72 10.21 9.33 -21.95
C ILE A 72 9.46 8.06 -22.39
N GLU A 73 9.49 7.77 -23.69
CA GLU A 73 8.79 6.60 -24.24
C GLU A 73 9.51 5.28 -23.96
N ASN A 74 10.86 5.29 -23.93
CA ASN A 74 11.65 4.07 -23.79
C ASN A 74 12.67 4.22 -22.67
N TYR A 75 12.50 3.45 -21.62
CA TYR A 75 13.45 3.29 -20.54
C TYR A 75 14.34 2.07 -20.77
N ASP A 76 15.58 2.14 -20.32
CA ASP A 76 16.48 0.98 -20.35
C ASP A 76 16.09 -0.04 -19.29
N LEU A 77 15.60 0.44 -18.15
CA LEU A 77 15.19 -0.37 -17.01
C LEU A 77 13.95 0.21 -16.35
N ALA A 78 12.93 -0.63 -16.20
CA ALA A 78 11.77 -0.33 -15.36
C ALA A 78 11.79 -1.22 -14.12
N ILE A 79 11.74 -0.60 -12.95
CA ILE A 79 11.71 -1.28 -11.65
C ILE A 79 10.33 -1.08 -11.03
N SER A 80 9.59 -2.17 -10.88
CA SER A 80 8.36 -2.20 -10.11
C SER A 80 8.66 -2.56 -8.66
N VAL A 81 8.21 -1.73 -7.71
CA VAL A 81 8.28 -2.02 -6.28
C VAL A 81 6.88 -2.09 -5.70
N ASP A 82 6.67 -3.01 -4.78
CA ASP A 82 5.42 -3.16 -4.04
C ASP A 82 4.16 -3.25 -4.93
N CYS A 83 4.21 -4.13 -5.92
CA CYS A 83 3.07 -4.35 -6.82
C CYS A 83 2.95 -5.83 -7.20
N ALA A 84 1.82 -6.45 -6.84
CA ALA A 84 1.58 -7.88 -7.06
C ALA A 84 1.19 -8.24 -8.50
N ASP A 85 0.66 -7.32 -9.28
CA ASP A 85 0.08 -7.59 -10.60
C ASP A 85 0.26 -6.40 -11.55
N LEU A 86 0.69 -6.69 -12.76
CA LEU A 86 0.88 -5.69 -13.82
C LEU A 86 -0.38 -4.84 -14.10
N LYS A 87 -1.58 -5.39 -13.89
CA LYS A 87 -2.84 -4.65 -14.08
C LYS A 87 -3.04 -3.53 -13.06
N ARG A 88 -2.39 -3.64 -11.91
CA ARG A 88 -2.44 -2.65 -10.83
C ARG A 88 -1.27 -1.69 -10.86
N LEU A 89 -0.30 -1.91 -11.74
CA LEU A 89 0.89 -1.09 -11.83
C LEU A 89 0.57 0.28 -12.43
N GLY A 90 0.87 1.33 -11.68
CA GLY A 90 0.84 2.70 -12.20
C GLY A 90 1.93 2.90 -13.25
N GLY A 91 1.60 3.58 -14.36
CA GLY A 91 2.56 3.75 -15.45
C GLY A 91 2.91 2.48 -16.23
N ARG A 92 1.99 1.53 -16.26
CA ARG A 92 2.13 0.22 -16.92
C ARG A 92 2.75 0.29 -18.31
N GLU A 93 2.38 1.28 -19.13
CA GLU A 93 2.92 1.45 -20.49
C GLU A 93 4.43 1.62 -20.50
N HIS A 94 4.99 2.38 -19.55
CA HIS A 94 6.44 2.53 -19.41
C HIS A 94 7.13 1.22 -19.02
N PHE A 95 6.48 0.42 -18.17
CA PHE A 95 7.00 -0.90 -17.79
C PHE A 95 7.04 -1.86 -18.98
N GLU A 96 5.93 -1.98 -19.72
CA GLU A 96 5.82 -2.88 -20.87
C GLU A 96 6.73 -2.47 -22.05
N ASN A 97 7.06 -1.19 -22.19
CA ASN A 97 7.94 -0.66 -23.24
C ASN A 97 9.42 -0.57 -22.84
N ALA A 98 9.77 -0.83 -21.59
CA ALA A 98 11.15 -0.82 -21.14
C ALA A 98 11.96 -1.96 -21.76
N ARG A 99 13.27 -1.73 -22.03
CA ARG A 99 14.16 -2.77 -22.54
C ARG A 99 14.28 -3.96 -21.59
N LYS A 100 14.28 -3.71 -20.30
CA LYS A 100 14.36 -4.70 -19.22
C LYS A 100 13.45 -4.33 -18.08
N THR A 101 12.85 -5.31 -17.44
CA THR A 101 11.92 -5.12 -16.32
C THR A 101 12.34 -5.89 -15.08
N VAL A 102 12.21 -5.26 -13.93
CA VAL A 102 12.49 -5.83 -12.61
C VAL A 102 11.27 -5.66 -11.71
N VAL A 103 10.94 -6.68 -10.95
CA VAL A 103 9.91 -6.65 -9.91
C VAL A 103 10.55 -6.98 -8.57
N ILE A 104 10.33 -6.12 -7.57
CA ILE A 104 10.70 -6.35 -6.17
C ILE A 104 9.44 -6.20 -5.33
N ASP A 105 9.00 -7.28 -4.67
CA ASP A 105 7.70 -7.31 -4.02
C ASP A 105 7.63 -8.29 -2.85
N HIS A 106 6.68 -8.08 -1.94
CA HIS A 106 6.42 -8.96 -0.81
C HIS A 106 5.05 -9.66 -0.86
N HIS A 107 4.24 -9.38 -1.86
CA HIS A 107 2.92 -9.99 -1.99
C HIS A 107 2.99 -11.47 -2.38
N GLY A 108 2.37 -12.35 -1.59
CA GLY A 108 2.26 -13.78 -1.91
C GLY A 108 1.43 -14.09 -3.16
N SER A 109 0.64 -13.13 -3.63
CA SER A 109 -0.16 -13.23 -4.87
C SER A 109 0.57 -12.70 -6.11
N ASN A 110 1.86 -12.34 -6.00
CA ASN A 110 2.63 -11.81 -7.13
C ASN A 110 2.71 -12.84 -8.26
N ASN A 111 2.43 -12.42 -9.49
CA ASN A 111 2.43 -13.27 -10.68
C ASN A 111 3.75 -13.26 -11.48
N MET A 112 4.83 -12.71 -10.89
CA MET A 112 6.18 -12.69 -11.47
C MET A 112 6.22 -12.07 -12.87
N PHE A 113 5.66 -10.87 -13.03
CA PHE A 113 5.43 -10.23 -14.33
C PHE A 113 6.63 -9.48 -14.93
N GLY A 114 7.75 -9.41 -14.23
CA GLY A 114 9.02 -8.84 -14.72
C GLY A 114 9.90 -9.86 -15.41
N ASP A 115 10.90 -9.40 -16.15
CA ASP A 115 11.99 -10.25 -16.67
C ASP A 115 12.85 -10.80 -15.53
N LEU A 116 13.05 -10.00 -14.49
CA LEU A 116 13.72 -10.40 -13.25
C LEU A 116 12.77 -10.13 -12.09
N ASN A 117 12.61 -11.09 -11.20
CA ASN A 117 11.68 -10.97 -10.08
C ASN A 117 12.38 -11.35 -8.78
N TYR A 118 12.34 -10.47 -7.79
CA TYR A 118 12.77 -10.73 -6.43
C TYR A 118 11.58 -10.55 -5.48
N VAL A 119 10.89 -11.65 -5.22
CA VAL A 119 9.64 -11.67 -4.44
C VAL A 119 9.85 -12.47 -3.17
N ASN A 120 9.57 -11.87 -2.01
CA ASN A 120 9.69 -12.53 -0.71
C ASN A 120 8.39 -12.36 0.12
N PRO A 121 7.44 -13.32 0.04
CA PRO A 121 6.17 -13.23 0.76
C PRO A 121 6.26 -13.35 2.29
N VAL A 122 7.44 -13.66 2.83
CA VAL A 122 7.66 -13.75 4.29
C VAL A 122 8.00 -12.37 4.86
N SER A 123 8.53 -11.47 4.03
CA SER A 123 8.84 -10.10 4.47
C SER A 123 7.55 -9.33 4.78
N PRO A 124 7.51 -8.58 5.90
CA PRO A 124 6.33 -7.79 6.29
C PRO A 124 6.07 -6.58 5.39
N ALA A 125 7.06 -6.15 4.59
CA ALA A 125 7.00 -4.97 3.74
C ALA A 125 8.00 -5.07 2.58
N CYS A 126 7.70 -4.46 1.43
CA CYS A 126 8.64 -4.31 0.32
C CYS A 126 9.87 -3.47 0.73
N CYS A 127 9.66 -2.46 1.57
CA CYS A 127 10.74 -1.66 2.16
C CYS A 127 11.76 -2.49 2.94
N GLU A 128 11.34 -3.54 3.66
CA GLU A 128 12.28 -4.44 4.35
C GLU A 128 13.09 -5.27 3.34
N ILE A 129 12.46 -5.72 2.26
CA ILE A 129 13.18 -6.39 1.16
C ILE A 129 14.23 -5.46 0.56
N LEU A 130 13.91 -4.19 0.31
CA LEU A 130 14.84 -3.23 -0.23
C LEU A 130 16.02 -2.97 0.70
N ALA A 131 15.82 -2.99 2.02
CA ALA A 131 16.91 -2.87 2.98
C ALA A 131 17.95 -3.99 2.80
N TYR A 132 17.46 -5.24 2.67
CA TYR A 132 18.31 -6.39 2.35
C TYR A 132 19.01 -6.27 0.98
N VAL A 133 18.27 -5.82 -0.04
CA VAL A 133 18.81 -5.60 -1.39
C VAL A 133 19.93 -4.55 -1.36
N PHE A 134 19.76 -3.46 -0.62
CA PHE A 134 20.76 -2.38 -0.51
C PHE A 134 22.01 -2.86 0.24
N GLU A 135 21.84 -3.64 1.31
CA GLU A 135 22.97 -4.27 1.97
C GLU A 135 23.75 -5.19 1.02
N TYR A 136 23.04 -6.03 0.26
CA TYR A 136 23.64 -6.92 -0.75
C TYR A 136 24.38 -6.14 -1.84
N PHE A 137 23.86 -4.99 -2.27
CA PHE A 137 24.49 -4.10 -3.26
C PHE A 137 25.59 -3.21 -2.66
N GLN A 138 25.85 -3.34 -1.36
CA GLN A 138 26.80 -2.49 -0.61
C GLN A 138 26.48 -0.98 -0.69
N ILE A 139 25.19 -0.66 -0.74
CA ILE A 139 24.69 0.73 -0.68
C ILE A 139 24.53 1.10 0.80
N ASP A 140 25.10 2.23 1.22
CA ASP A 140 24.87 2.73 2.58
C ASP A 140 23.45 3.26 2.73
N ILE A 141 22.75 2.77 3.76
CA ILE A 141 21.42 3.26 4.09
C ILE A 141 21.60 4.58 4.84
N THR A 142 21.51 5.67 4.08
CA THR A 142 21.54 7.03 4.63
C THR A 142 20.31 7.30 5.51
N LYS A 143 20.28 8.44 6.19
CA LYS A 143 19.13 8.83 7.00
C LYS A 143 17.87 9.00 6.13
N GLU A 144 18.02 9.53 4.94
CA GLU A 144 16.96 9.75 3.96
C GLU A 144 16.37 8.40 3.49
N ILE A 145 17.24 7.48 3.04
CA ILE A 145 16.84 6.13 2.63
C ILE A 145 16.15 5.41 3.81
N GLY A 146 16.76 5.45 4.99
CA GLY A 146 16.21 4.80 6.19
C GLY A 146 14.87 5.38 6.64
N THR A 147 14.62 6.69 6.41
CA THR A 147 13.31 7.30 6.70
C THR A 147 12.24 6.76 5.76
N CYS A 148 12.53 6.61 4.47
CA CYS A 148 11.61 6.03 3.49
C CYS A 148 11.31 4.55 3.83
N ILE A 149 12.35 3.74 4.07
CA ILE A 149 12.22 2.32 4.44
C ILE A 149 11.40 2.16 5.71
N MET A 150 11.71 2.93 6.76
CA MET A 150 10.99 2.82 8.03
C MET A 150 9.53 3.23 7.90
N THR A 151 9.22 4.16 6.99
CA THR A 151 7.82 4.54 6.72
C THR A 151 7.04 3.37 6.16
N GLY A 152 7.57 2.66 5.15
CA GLY A 152 6.92 1.47 4.60
C GLY A 152 6.76 0.37 5.66
N ILE A 153 7.80 0.04 6.40
CA ILE A 153 7.72 -0.97 7.47
C ILE A 153 6.64 -0.61 8.51
N ILE A 154 6.58 0.65 8.96
CA ILE A 154 5.58 1.08 9.96
C ILE A 154 4.17 0.98 9.39
N THR A 155 3.95 1.41 8.17
CA THR A 155 2.59 1.42 7.58
C THR A 155 2.10 0.02 7.29
N ASP A 156 2.90 -0.83 6.67
CA ASP A 156 2.49 -2.15 6.25
C ASP A 156 2.42 -3.18 7.40
N THR A 157 3.16 -2.92 8.48
CA THR A 157 3.03 -3.70 9.72
C THR A 157 1.97 -3.15 10.69
N GLY A 158 1.32 -2.04 10.34
CA GLY A 158 0.41 -1.33 11.26
C GLY A 158 1.10 -0.91 12.56
N GLY A 159 2.37 -0.51 12.50
CA GLY A 159 3.20 -0.19 13.66
C GLY A 159 3.62 -1.44 14.44
N PHE A 160 4.09 -2.45 13.75
CA PHE A 160 4.56 -3.74 14.31
C PHE A 160 3.49 -4.61 14.96
N ARG A 161 2.21 -4.46 14.55
CA ARG A 161 1.09 -5.25 15.11
C ARG A 161 0.72 -6.46 14.27
N HIS A 162 1.13 -6.51 12.99
CA HIS A 162 0.75 -7.59 12.09
C HIS A 162 1.57 -8.87 12.34
N PRO A 163 0.99 -10.06 12.10
CA PRO A 163 1.67 -11.35 12.35
C PRO A 163 2.88 -11.62 11.45
N THR A 164 3.05 -10.85 10.38
CA THR A 164 4.20 -10.91 9.47
C THR A 164 5.49 -10.36 10.07
N VAL A 165 5.39 -9.57 11.16
CA VAL A 165 6.55 -9.03 11.87
C VAL A 165 7.37 -10.16 12.47
N ASN A 166 8.68 -10.15 12.22
CA ASN A 166 9.62 -11.17 12.63
C ASN A 166 10.83 -10.56 13.40
N PRO A 167 11.73 -11.35 13.99
CA PRO A 167 12.91 -10.84 14.69
C PRO A 167 13.79 -9.93 13.81
N GLU A 168 13.98 -10.28 12.54
CA GLU A 168 14.81 -9.55 11.58
C GLU A 168 14.27 -8.12 11.37
N THR A 169 12.93 -7.96 11.34
CA THR A 169 12.27 -6.64 11.29
C THR A 169 12.70 -5.75 12.45
N PHE A 170 12.78 -6.29 13.68
CA PHE A 170 13.20 -5.53 14.85
C PHE A 170 14.71 -5.28 14.86
N GLU A 171 15.53 -6.22 14.45
CA GLU A 171 16.98 -6.06 14.32
C GLU A 171 17.31 -4.94 13.35
N PHE A 172 16.70 -4.96 12.18
CA PHE A 172 16.85 -3.91 11.17
C PHE A 172 16.30 -2.55 11.68
N THR A 173 15.14 -2.54 12.34
CA THR A 173 14.61 -1.33 12.99
C THR A 173 15.61 -0.76 14.00
N ALA A 174 16.26 -1.60 14.82
CA ALA A 174 17.25 -1.15 15.75
C ALA A 174 18.48 -0.50 15.07
N GLU A 175 18.89 -1.01 13.91
CA GLU A 175 19.96 -0.40 13.11
C GLU A 175 19.56 0.97 12.56
N LEU A 176 18.34 1.11 12.07
CA LEU A 176 17.82 2.39 11.62
C LEU A 176 17.76 3.42 12.76
N ILE A 177 17.39 3.00 13.97
CA ILE A 177 17.45 3.87 15.17
C ILE A 177 18.89 4.34 15.43
N ARG A 178 19.89 3.44 15.35
CA ARG A 178 21.30 3.81 15.53
C ARG A 178 21.78 4.82 14.47
N LYS A 179 21.24 4.76 13.26
CA LYS A 179 21.49 5.72 12.18
C LYS A 179 20.72 7.06 12.37
N GLY A 180 19.92 7.19 13.43
CA GLY A 180 19.23 8.42 13.81
C GLY A 180 17.90 8.66 13.10
N ILE A 181 17.26 7.60 12.57
CA ILE A 181 15.89 7.69 12.03
C ILE A 181 14.90 7.93 13.18
N ASN A 182 14.01 8.91 13.01
CA ASN A 182 13.04 9.32 14.01
C ASN A 182 11.74 8.53 13.91
N ILE A 183 11.74 7.29 14.39
CA ILE A 183 10.57 6.40 14.37
C ILE A 183 9.33 7.03 15.05
N PRO A 184 9.43 7.69 16.24
CA PRO A 184 8.28 8.34 16.84
C PRO A 184 7.61 9.40 15.97
N ASP A 185 8.39 10.17 15.19
CA ASP A 185 7.85 11.18 14.27
C ASP A 185 7.16 10.53 13.07
N ILE A 186 7.78 9.50 12.48
CA ILE A 186 7.18 8.73 11.39
C ILE A 186 5.85 8.11 11.86
N TYR A 187 5.87 7.40 12.98
CA TYR A 187 4.67 6.78 13.56
C TYR A 187 3.55 7.79 13.82
N LYS A 188 3.91 8.96 14.39
CA LYS A 188 2.95 10.03 14.63
C LYS A 188 2.30 10.51 13.32
N ARG A 189 3.10 10.75 12.28
CA ARG A 189 2.63 11.26 10.99
C ARG A 189 1.76 10.24 10.26
N THR A 190 2.18 8.97 10.23
CA THR A 190 1.53 7.94 9.41
C THR A 190 0.36 7.23 10.09
N LEU A 191 0.42 6.99 11.40
CA LEU A 191 -0.56 6.16 12.10
C LEU A 191 -1.38 6.88 13.18
N ARG A 192 -1.01 8.13 13.54
CA ARG A 192 -1.67 8.82 14.65
C ARG A 192 -2.25 10.17 14.27
N THR A 193 -1.67 10.85 13.30
CA THR A 193 -2.21 12.15 12.87
C THR A 193 -3.32 11.92 11.87
N GLN A 194 -4.50 12.41 12.19
CA GLN A 194 -5.66 12.42 11.31
C GLN A 194 -5.91 13.83 10.78
N THR A 195 -6.41 13.95 9.58
CA THR A 195 -6.94 15.21 9.07
C THR A 195 -8.25 15.54 9.80
N LYS A 196 -8.67 16.82 9.77
CA LYS A 196 -9.98 17.19 10.30
C LYS A 196 -11.12 16.47 9.55
N ALA A 197 -10.97 16.30 8.24
CA ALA A 197 -11.93 15.58 7.41
C ALA A 197 -12.03 14.10 7.82
N ASN A 198 -10.90 13.39 7.95
CA ASN A 198 -10.89 12.00 8.43
C ASN A 198 -11.54 11.87 9.82
N PHE A 199 -11.23 12.78 10.76
CA PHE A 199 -11.83 12.78 12.10
C PHE A 199 -13.37 12.94 12.04
N LEU A 200 -13.87 13.86 11.21
CA LEU A 200 -15.31 14.07 11.05
C LEU A 200 -15.99 12.90 10.31
N LEU A 201 -15.32 12.29 9.33
CA LEU A 201 -15.79 11.06 8.67
C LEU A 201 -15.82 9.88 9.64
N THR A 202 -14.80 9.75 10.50
CA THR A 202 -14.77 8.74 11.60
C THR A 202 -16.02 8.86 12.47
N GLN A 203 -16.37 10.06 12.89
CA GLN A 203 -17.58 10.28 13.70
C GLN A 203 -18.84 9.79 12.97
N ARG A 204 -19.01 10.14 11.68
CA ARG A 204 -20.17 9.71 10.88
C ARG A 204 -20.23 8.20 10.68
N VAL A 205 -19.08 7.58 10.45
CA VAL A 205 -18.95 6.13 10.32
C VAL A 205 -19.38 5.43 11.61
N MET A 206 -18.93 5.92 12.76
CA MET A 206 -19.31 5.37 14.06
C MET A 206 -20.82 5.56 14.35
N ASP A 207 -21.38 6.72 14.07
CA ASP A 207 -22.81 7.01 14.27
C ASP A 207 -23.75 6.11 13.42
N ARG A 208 -23.26 5.64 12.25
CA ARG A 208 -24.01 4.78 11.30
C ARG A 208 -23.68 3.30 11.40
N MET A 209 -22.74 2.95 12.29
CA MET A 209 -22.27 1.59 12.35
C MET A 209 -23.36 0.64 12.84
N GLU A 210 -23.65 -0.33 12.00
CA GLU A 210 -24.48 -1.48 12.35
C GLU A 210 -23.62 -2.62 12.84
N ILE A 211 -24.03 -3.28 13.92
CA ILE A 211 -23.42 -4.51 14.44
C ILE A 211 -24.39 -5.63 14.16
N LEU A 212 -23.99 -6.60 13.36
CA LEU A 212 -24.83 -7.63 12.75
C LEU A 212 -24.26 -9.03 13.07
N GLU A 213 -25.03 -10.07 12.72
CA GLU A 213 -24.62 -11.47 12.79
C GLU A 213 -24.08 -11.84 14.19
N ASP A 214 -24.90 -11.58 15.22
CA ASP A 214 -24.57 -11.84 16.62
C ASP A 214 -23.26 -11.17 17.08
N GLY A 215 -22.98 -9.98 16.57
CA GLY A 215 -21.79 -9.19 16.93
C GLY A 215 -20.55 -9.48 16.10
N LYS A 216 -20.63 -10.38 15.10
CA LYS A 216 -19.48 -10.78 14.30
C LYS A 216 -19.20 -9.90 13.10
N VAL A 217 -20.16 -9.09 12.65
CA VAL A 217 -20.05 -8.27 11.46
C VAL A 217 -20.35 -6.82 11.78
N THR A 218 -19.51 -5.90 11.36
CA THR A 218 -19.84 -4.48 11.32
C THR A 218 -20.04 -4.02 9.88
N PHE A 219 -21.05 -3.16 9.71
CA PHE A 219 -21.34 -2.50 8.43
C PHE A 219 -21.48 -1.01 8.63
N THR A 220 -20.86 -0.23 7.75
CA THR A 220 -21.00 1.22 7.72
C THR A 220 -20.73 1.77 6.31
N TYR A 221 -20.93 3.07 6.09
CA TYR A 221 -20.75 3.69 4.79
C TYR A 221 -20.38 5.17 4.86
N VAL A 222 -19.75 5.65 3.78
CA VAL A 222 -19.46 7.07 3.51
C VAL A 222 -20.06 7.45 2.16
N THR A 223 -20.87 8.50 2.12
CA THR A 223 -21.50 9.02 0.91
C THR A 223 -20.64 10.11 0.25
N LEU A 224 -20.96 10.48 -1.01
CA LEU A 224 -20.37 11.66 -1.66
C LEU A 224 -20.66 12.93 -0.89
N LYS A 225 -21.91 13.07 -0.38
CA LYS A 225 -22.31 14.22 0.45
C LYS A 225 -21.48 14.33 1.73
N ASP A 226 -21.17 13.22 2.38
CA ASP A 226 -20.29 13.22 3.56
C ASP A 226 -18.91 13.78 3.25
N LYS A 227 -18.34 13.36 2.12
CA LYS A 227 -17.02 13.83 1.68
C LYS A 227 -17.03 15.31 1.33
N GLU A 228 -18.06 15.75 0.61
CA GLU A 228 -18.24 17.16 0.24
C GLU A 228 -18.38 18.07 1.47
N GLU A 229 -19.23 17.70 2.43
CA GLU A 229 -19.49 18.49 3.64
C GLU A 229 -18.27 18.64 4.56
N VAL A 230 -17.30 17.70 4.52
CA VAL A 230 -16.06 17.78 5.31
C VAL A 230 -14.86 18.21 4.48
N GLU A 231 -15.07 18.54 3.20
CA GLU A 231 -13.99 18.90 2.25
C GLU A 231 -12.90 17.80 2.21
N ALA A 232 -13.33 16.52 2.12
CA ALA A 232 -12.44 15.38 2.15
C ALA A 232 -11.58 15.30 0.89
N GLU A 233 -10.27 15.12 1.09
CA GLU A 233 -9.28 14.85 0.06
C GLU A 233 -9.05 13.33 -0.12
N PRO A 234 -8.39 12.89 -1.19
CA PRO A 234 -7.91 11.52 -1.33
C PRO A 234 -7.09 11.08 -0.11
N GLY A 235 -7.40 9.90 0.43
CA GLY A 235 -6.78 9.40 1.67
C GLY A 235 -7.60 9.64 2.95
N ASP A 236 -8.48 10.64 3.00
CA ASP A 236 -9.27 10.94 4.21
C ASP A 236 -10.28 9.83 4.61
N THR A 237 -10.47 8.84 3.77
CA THR A 237 -11.29 7.65 4.07
C THR A 237 -10.48 6.44 4.49
N GLU A 238 -9.16 6.55 4.63
CA GLU A 238 -8.31 5.47 5.11
C GLU A 238 -8.48 5.28 6.62
N GLY A 239 -8.31 4.05 7.08
CA GLY A 239 -8.46 3.69 8.48
C GLY A 239 -9.91 3.56 8.96
N LEU A 240 -10.92 3.98 8.19
CA LEU A 240 -12.31 3.96 8.64
C LEU A 240 -12.90 2.54 8.77
N VAL A 241 -12.45 1.59 7.95
CA VAL A 241 -12.94 0.20 8.02
C VAL A 241 -12.36 -0.54 9.24
N GLU A 242 -11.21 -0.16 9.71
CA GLU A 242 -10.54 -0.73 10.87
C GLU A 242 -11.32 -0.46 12.17
N ILE A 243 -12.04 0.64 12.26
CA ILE A 243 -12.84 1.02 13.44
C ILE A 243 -13.81 -0.09 13.82
N GLY A 244 -14.51 -0.66 12.84
CA GLY A 244 -15.44 -1.75 13.10
C GLY A 244 -14.75 -3.08 13.42
N ARG A 245 -13.59 -3.37 12.78
CA ARG A 245 -12.82 -4.58 13.04
C ARG A 245 -12.24 -4.60 14.47
N ASP A 246 -11.89 -3.44 15.00
CA ASP A 246 -11.24 -3.33 16.31
C ASP A 246 -12.24 -3.43 17.49
N ILE A 247 -13.52 -3.67 17.22
CA ILE A 247 -14.54 -3.98 18.24
C ILE A 247 -14.40 -5.46 18.66
N GLU A 248 -14.39 -5.71 19.96
CA GLU A 248 -14.29 -7.07 20.51
C GLU A 248 -15.40 -7.99 19.98
N GLY A 249 -15.01 -9.17 19.47
CA GLY A 249 -15.94 -10.17 18.93
C GLY A 249 -16.26 -10.01 17.44
N VAL A 250 -15.88 -8.88 16.82
CA VAL A 250 -16.07 -8.68 15.39
C VAL A 250 -15.06 -9.47 14.58
N GLU A 251 -15.58 -10.28 13.66
CA GLU A 251 -14.74 -11.02 12.70
C GLU A 251 -14.62 -10.28 11.36
N VAL A 252 -15.69 -9.66 10.85
CA VAL A 252 -15.65 -8.95 9.56
C VAL A 252 -16.15 -7.52 9.71
N SER A 253 -15.37 -6.57 9.24
CA SER A 253 -15.78 -5.17 9.10
C SER A 253 -15.93 -4.79 7.63
N ILE A 254 -17.03 -4.12 7.29
CA ILE A 254 -17.42 -3.72 5.95
C ILE A 254 -17.63 -2.21 5.91
N LEU A 255 -16.92 -1.53 5.02
CA LEU A 255 -17.12 -0.12 4.71
C LEU A 255 -17.45 0.05 3.23
N LEU A 256 -18.59 0.67 2.93
CA LEU A 256 -18.93 1.12 1.58
C LEU A 256 -18.55 2.60 1.42
N LYS A 257 -17.74 2.91 0.40
CA LYS A 257 -17.36 4.27 0.03
C LYS A 257 -17.99 4.62 -1.31
N GLN A 258 -18.98 5.53 -1.32
CA GLN A 258 -19.59 5.98 -2.55
C GLN A 258 -18.59 6.73 -3.43
N LYS A 259 -18.46 6.30 -4.70
CA LYS A 259 -17.61 6.91 -5.75
C LYS A 259 -18.42 7.77 -6.71
N GLU A 260 -19.60 7.28 -7.11
CA GLU A 260 -20.55 7.93 -8.01
C GLU A 260 -21.97 7.55 -7.58
N GLU A 261 -22.96 8.12 -8.22
CA GLU A 261 -24.35 7.68 -8.05
C GLU A 261 -24.45 6.17 -8.38
N ASN A 262 -24.88 5.37 -7.41
CA ASN A 262 -24.98 3.90 -7.53
C ASN A 262 -23.67 3.16 -7.80
N LEU A 263 -22.51 3.72 -7.46
CA LEU A 263 -21.21 3.05 -7.53
C LEU A 263 -20.48 3.16 -6.20
N PHE A 264 -20.14 2.01 -5.60
CA PHE A 264 -19.49 1.94 -4.30
C PHE A 264 -18.17 1.16 -4.37
N ARG A 265 -17.13 1.70 -3.76
CA ARG A 265 -15.95 0.94 -3.40
C ARG A 265 -16.23 0.20 -2.09
N ILE A 266 -16.01 -1.09 -2.09
CA ILE A 266 -16.07 -1.96 -0.93
C ILE A 266 -14.69 -2.01 -0.30
N SER A 267 -14.59 -1.83 1.00
CA SER A 267 -13.40 -2.12 1.80
C SER A 267 -13.78 -3.10 2.89
N MET A 268 -13.02 -4.19 3.02
CA MET A 268 -13.29 -5.22 4.01
C MET A 268 -12.04 -5.55 4.82
N ARG A 269 -12.23 -5.85 6.09
CA ARG A 269 -11.21 -6.36 7.00
C ARG A 269 -11.76 -7.56 7.76
N SER A 270 -10.90 -8.50 8.09
CA SER A 270 -11.27 -9.61 9.00
C SER A 270 -10.28 -9.76 10.14
N GLY A 271 -10.76 -10.32 11.24
CA GLY A 271 -9.98 -10.52 12.46
C GLY A 271 -9.12 -11.78 12.39
N SER A 272 -9.73 -12.94 12.18
CA SER A 272 -9.05 -14.22 12.42
C SER A 272 -9.25 -15.32 11.36
N TYR A 273 -10.48 -15.65 10.96
CA TYR A 273 -10.74 -16.84 10.14
C TYR A 273 -11.40 -16.57 8.78
N VAL A 274 -12.18 -15.50 8.61
CA VAL A 274 -12.82 -15.19 7.34
C VAL A 274 -11.80 -14.66 6.33
N ASN A 275 -11.72 -15.27 5.14
CA ASN A 275 -10.94 -14.75 4.02
C ASN A 275 -11.77 -13.71 3.25
N VAL A 276 -11.57 -12.42 3.55
CA VAL A 276 -12.30 -11.34 2.87
C VAL A 276 -11.89 -11.15 1.41
N SER A 277 -10.74 -11.68 1.00
CA SER A 277 -10.35 -11.67 -0.41
C SER A 277 -11.28 -12.53 -1.26
N ASP A 278 -11.69 -13.72 -0.76
CA ASP A 278 -12.61 -14.59 -1.48
C ASP A 278 -13.99 -13.93 -1.63
N VAL A 279 -14.44 -13.21 -0.60
CA VAL A 279 -15.68 -12.42 -0.68
C VAL A 279 -15.56 -11.32 -1.73
N CYS A 280 -14.46 -10.57 -1.73
CA CYS A 280 -14.23 -9.49 -2.70
C CYS A 280 -14.08 -10.00 -4.14
N LEU A 281 -13.55 -11.21 -4.36
CA LEU A 281 -13.46 -11.84 -5.69
C LEU A 281 -14.84 -12.02 -6.33
N MET A 282 -15.91 -12.27 -5.56
CA MET A 282 -17.29 -12.35 -6.06
C MET A 282 -17.81 -11.05 -6.65
N PHE A 283 -17.13 -9.94 -6.35
CA PHE A 283 -17.41 -8.60 -6.89
C PHE A 283 -16.32 -8.12 -7.87
N GLY A 284 -15.48 -9.04 -8.37
CA GLY A 284 -14.38 -8.71 -9.29
C GLY A 284 -13.23 -7.95 -8.65
N GLY A 285 -13.14 -7.98 -7.33
CA GLY A 285 -12.05 -7.39 -6.55
C GLY A 285 -11.01 -8.40 -6.09
N GLY A 286 -10.32 -8.12 -4.99
CA GLY A 286 -9.31 -8.98 -4.40
C GLY A 286 -8.52 -8.27 -3.30
N GLY A 287 -7.45 -8.90 -2.85
CA GLY A 287 -6.57 -8.39 -1.81
C GLY A 287 -5.93 -9.52 -1.00
N HIS A 288 -5.53 -9.19 0.21
CA HIS A 288 -5.04 -10.17 1.18
C HIS A 288 -6.18 -10.86 1.92
N GLN A 289 -5.90 -12.00 2.53
CA GLN A 289 -6.91 -12.75 3.30
C GLN A 289 -7.64 -11.91 4.36
N ARG A 290 -6.93 -10.96 5.00
CA ARG A 290 -7.46 -10.11 6.08
C ARG A 290 -7.81 -8.69 5.66
N ALA A 291 -7.46 -8.28 4.45
CA ALA A 291 -7.69 -6.93 3.92
C ALA A 291 -7.94 -6.99 2.42
N ALA A 292 -9.16 -6.72 1.99
CA ALA A 292 -9.53 -6.80 0.58
C ALA A 292 -10.49 -5.67 0.19
N GLY A 293 -10.61 -5.46 -1.11
CA GLY A 293 -11.52 -4.46 -1.67
C GLY A 293 -12.07 -4.87 -3.03
N ALA A 294 -13.21 -4.28 -3.36
CA ALA A 294 -13.89 -4.46 -4.63
C ALA A 294 -14.64 -3.19 -5.03
N THR A 295 -15.30 -3.21 -6.17
CA THR A 295 -16.23 -2.16 -6.59
C THR A 295 -17.56 -2.82 -6.97
N ALA A 296 -18.68 -2.25 -6.52
CA ALA A 296 -20.01 -2.76 -6.84
C ALA A 296 -20.94 -1.66 -7.31
N GLN A 297 -21.73 -1.96 -8.31
CA GLN A 297 -22.79 -1.10 -8.83
C GLN A 297 -24.14 -1.50 -8.22
N GLY A 298 -24.97 -0.52 -7.89
CA GLY A 298 -26.28 -0.63 -7.29
C GLY A 298 -26.54 0.45 -6.26
N THR A 299 -27.75 0.52 -5.71
CA THR A 299 -28.05 1.37 -4.56
C THR A 299 -27.30 0.92 -3.31
N LEU A 300 -27.23 1.77 -2.30
CA LEU A 300 -26.58 1.42 -1.03
C LEU A 300 -27.15 0.14 -0.44
N GLU A 301 -28.47 0.01 -0.41
CA GLU A 301 -29.20 -1.15 0.11
C GLU A 301 -28.93 -2.42 -0.70
N GLU A 302 -28.95 -2.35 -2.03
CA GLU A 302 -28.66 -3.49 -2.90
C GLU A 302 -27.23 -3.99 -2.73
N VAL A 303 -26.26 -3.08 -2.68
CA VAL A 303 -24.84 -3.44 -2.48
C VAL A 303 -24.63 -4.00 -1.08
N ARG A 304 -25.25 -3.39 -0.04
CA ARG A 304 -25.22 -3.88 1.34
C ARG A 304 -25.71 -5.32 1.44
N GLU A 305 -26.92 -5.62 0.93
CA GLU A 305 -27.49 -6.96 1.03
C GLU A 305 -26.67 -8.01 0.26
N ARG A 306 -26.16 -7.66 -0.92
CA ARG A 306 -25.30 -8.56 -1.70
C ARG A 306 -24.03 -8.92 -0.95
N ILE A 307 -23.37 -7.95 -0.32
CA ILE A 307 -22.13 -8.19 0.44
C ILE A 307 -22.41 -9.01 1.69
N LEU A 308 -23.46 -8.65 2.46
CA LEU A 308 -23.83 -9.38 3.67
C LEU A 308 -24.16 -10.83 3.37
N ASN A 309 -24.83 -11.11 2.23
CA ASN A 309 -25.14 -12.47 1.83
C ASN A 309 -23.86 -13.30 1.55
N GLU A 310 -22.81 -12.71 0.95
CA GLU A 310 -21.54 -13.42 0.73
C GLU A 310 -20.76 -13.59 2.04
N VAL A 311 -20.78 -12.58 2.92
CA VAL A 311 -20.13 -12.67 4.24
C VAL A 311 -20.78 -13.74 5.11
N ARG A 312 -22.12 -13.86 5.13
CA ARG A 312 -22.84 -14.91 5.87
C ARG A 312 -22.45 -16.33 5.47
N LYS A 313 -22.07 -16.55 4.20
CA LYS A 313 -21.57 -17.84 3.73
C LYS A 313 -20.16 -18.17 4.21
N ALA A 314 -19.40 -17.12 4.53
CA ALA A 314 -18.00 -17.24 4.93
C ALA A 314 -17.80 -17.28 6.46
N LEU A 315 -18.83 -16.90 7.26
CA LEU A 315 -18.85 -16.98 8.73
C LEU A 315 -19.04 -18.42 9.22
#